data_9f7630c509fadeb6f6ea9da73a8f5adc
#
_entry.id   9f7630c509fadeb6f6ea9da73a8f5adc
#
_cell.length_a   1.000
_cell.length_b   1.000
_cell.length_c   1.000
_cell.angle_alpha   90.00
_cell.angle_beta   90.00
_cell.angle_gamma   90.00
#
_symmetry.space_group_name_H-M   'P 1'
#
loop_
_entity.id
_entity.type
_entity.pdbx_description
1 polymer ?
#
loop_
_entity_poly.entity_id
_entity_poly.type
_entity_poly.pdbx_seq_one_letter_code
_entity_poly.pdbx_strand_id
1 'polypeptide(L)'
;LDLHIPSGQFVAVVGRSGGGKSTLLRLLAGLEKPNAGELLAGATPLAAIQDDTRMMFQDARLLPWKTVIDNVGLGLKGAWRDAALQALASVGLESRAQEWPAALSGGQKQRVALARALIHRPRLLLLDEPLGALDALTRLEMQELIVSLWQEHGFTVLLVTHDVSEAVAMADRVLLIEEKKIGLDLSVDIPRPRRTGSAKLAELEAEVLDRVMKRGDSERAPRLFSHG
;
A
#
# COMPACT_ATOMS: atom_id res chain seq x y z
N LEU A 1 -13.06 -5.81 -13.81
CA LEU A 1 -11.74 -6.25 -13.36
C LEU A 1 -11.90 -7.62 -12.71
N ASP A 2 -11.20 -8.63 -13.22
CA ASP A 2 -11.13 -9.95 -12.59
C ASP A 2 -9.71 -10.12 -12.02
N LEU A 3 -9.60 -10.30 -10.70
CA LEU A 3 -8.33 -10.33 -9.99
C LEU A 3 -8.40 -11.28 -8.80
N HIS A 4 -7.49 -12.23 -8.76
CA HIS A 4 -7.26 -13.08 -7.60
C HIS A 4 -5.92 -12.75 -6.94
N ILE A 5 -5.94 -12.55 -5.62
CA ILE A 5 -4.75 -12.33 -4.79
C ILE A 5 -4.69 -13.44 -3.75
N PRO A 6 -3.67 -14.31 -3.78
CA PRO A 6 -3.45 -15.30 -2.73
C PRO A 6 -3.28 -14.67 -1.35
N SER A 7 -3.77 -15.35 -0.31
CA SER A 7 -3.56 -14.91 1.08
C SER A 7 -2.07 -14.80 1.39
N GLY A 8 -1.68 -13.74 2.07
CA GLY A 8 -0.29 -13.47 2.43
C GLY A 8 0.58 -12.91 1.31
N GLN A 9 0.06 -12.73 0.08
CA GLN A 9 0.83 -12.14 -1.01
C GLN A 9 0.97 -10.63 -0.86
N PHE A 10 2.14 -10.11 -1.23
CA PHE A 10 2.37 -8.68 -1.37
C PHE A 10 2.20 -8.28 -2.85
N VAL A 11 1.15 -7.54 -3.15
CA VAL A 11 0.83 -7.08 -4.51
C VAL A 11 0.98 -5.58 -4.61
N ALA A 12 1.67 -5.09 -5.61
CA ALA A 12 1.71 -3.66 -5.95
C ALA A 12 0.87 -3.38 -7.20
N VAL A 13 0.16 -2.28 -7.18
CA VAL A 13 -0.63 -1.76 -8.28
C VAL A 13 -0.03 -0.45 -8.74
N VAL A 14 0.45 -0.43 -9.96
CA VAL A 14 0.98 0.76 -10.63
C VAL A 14 0.05 1.21 -11.77
N GLY A 15 0.27 2.40 -12.28
CA GLY A 15 -0.47 2.93 -13.41
C GLY A 15 -0.68 4.44 -13.31
N ARG A 16 -1.19 5.04 -14.38
CA ARG A 16 -1.42 6.48 -14.46
C ARG A 16 -2.52 6.95 -13.51
N SER A 17 -2.49 8.24 -13.18
CA SER A 17 -3.57 8.89 -12.43
C SER A 17 -4.91 8.73 -13.19
N GLY A 18 -5.98 8.43 -12.46
CA GLY A 18 -7.30 8.19 -13.04
C GLY A 18 -7.55 6.78 -13.58
N GLY A 19 -6.56 5.87 -13.57
CA GLY A 19 -6.68 4.50 -14.08
C GLY A 19 -7.58 3.56 -13.27
N GLY A 20 -8.09 4.01 -12.10
CA GLY A 20 -8.98 3.20 -11.25
C GLY A 20 -8.31 2.61 -9.99
N LYS A 21 -7.02 2.87 -9.74
CA LYS A 21 -6.27 2.34 -8.58
C LYS A 21 -6.90 2.73 -7.24
N SER A 22 -7.18 4.01 -7.03
CA SER A 22 -7.81 4.49 -5.79
C SER A 22 -9.25 3.99 -5.65
N THR A 23 -9.97 3.79 -6.75
CA THR A 23 -11.29 3.16 -6.72
C THR A 23 -11.20 1.71 -6.26
N LEU A 24 -10.21 0.95 -6.76
CA LEU A 24 -9.96 -0.42 -6.29
C LEU A 24 -9.71 -0.46 -4.78
N LEU A 25 -8.83 0.43 -4.26
CA LEU A 25 -8.58 0.50 -2.82
C LEU A 25 -9.84 0.83 -2.01
N ARG A 26 -10.66 1.79 -2.48
CA ARG A 26 -11.91 2.17 -1.80
C ARG A 26 -12.93 1.05 -1.79
N LEU A 27 -13.04 0.29 -2.87
CA LEU A 27 -13.88 -0.91 -2.94
C LEU A 27 -13.41 -1.96 -1.92
N LEU A 28 -12.12 -2.26 -1.87
CA LEU A 28 -11.54 -3.22 -0.94
C LEU A 28 -11.61 -2.74 0.52
N ALA A 29 -11.53 -1.44 0.75
CA ALA A 29 -11.70 -0.82 2.07
C ALA A 29 -13.17 -0.72 2.51
N GLY A 30 -14.14 -1.13 1.66
CA GLY A 30 -15.57 -1.01 1.94
C GLY A 30 -16.09 0.42 1.96
N LEU A 31 -15.32 1.38 1.44
CA LEU A 31 -15.70 2.80 1.34
C LEU A 31 -16.61 3.06 0.14
N GLU A 32 -16.60 2.16 -0.83
CA GLU A 32 -17.46 2.18 -2.02
C GLU A 32 -18.03 0.78 -2.27
N LYS A 33 -19.15 0.70 -2.95
CA LYS A 33 -19.75 -0.57 -3.38
C LYS A 33 -19.48 -0.80 -4.86
N PRO A 34 -19.23 -2.05 -5.28
CA PRO A 34 -19.08 -2.36 -6.69
C PRO A 34 -20.43 -2.18 -7.42
N ASN A 35 -20.40 -1.61 -8.62
CA ASN A 35 -21.58 -1.49 -9.48
C ASN A 35 -22.01 -2.84 -10.06
N ALA A 36 -21.05 -3.77 -10.20
CA ALA A 36 -21.26 -5.12 -10.68
C ALA A 36 -20.11 -6.02 -10.21
N GLY A 37 -20.35 -7.33 -10.12
CA GLY A 37 -19.39 -8.31 -9.63
C GLY A 37 -19.37 -8.40 -8.11
N GLU A 38 -18.42 -9.16 -7.59
CA GLU A 38 -18.32 -9.49 -6.19
C GLU A 38 -16.88 -9.24 -5.68
N LEU A 39 -16.77 -8.88 -4.41
CA LEU A 39 -15.51 -8.80 -3.69
C LEU A 39 -15.52 -9.88 -2.60
N LEU A 40 -14.61 -10.84 -2.72
CA LEU A 40 -14.56 -12.01 -1.84
C LEU A 40 -13.21 -12.11 -1.13
N ALA A 41 -13.23 -12.59 0.11
CA ALA A 41 -12.07 -13.11 0.81
C ALA A 41 -12.29 -14.61 1.04
N GLY A 42 -11.65 -15.44 0.22
CA GLY A 42 -12.03 -16.85 0.09
C GLY A 42 -13.46 -16.98 -0.42
N ALA A 43 -14.32 -17.68 0.32
CA ALA A 43 -15.74 -17.82 0.00
C ALA A 43 -16.66 -16.78 0.68
N THR A 44 -16.09 -15.86 1.46
CA THR A 44 -16.86 -14.90 2.26
C THR A 44 -16.87 -13.53 1.58
N PRO A 45 -18.03 -12.85 1.46
CA PRO A 45 -18.06 -11.47 0.98
C PRO A 45 -17.13 -10.58 1.81
N LEU A 46 -16.29 -9.78 1.14
CA LEU A 46 -15.31 -8.92 1.81
C LEU A 46 -15.97 -7.95 2.79
N ALA A 47 -17.19 -7.48 2.49
CA ALA A 47 -17.97 -6.62 3.36
C ALA A 47 -18.28 -7.24 4.74
N ALA A 48 -18.34 -8.57 4.83
CA ALA A 48 -18.60 -9.28 6.08
C ALA A 48 -17.37 -9.38 7.00
N ILE A 49 -16.17 -9.14 6.46
CA ILE A 49 -14.88 -9.20 7.18
C ILE A 49 -14.14 -7.85 7.10
N GLN A 50 -14.88 -6.75 7.00
CA GLN A 50 -14.30 -5.41 6.84
C GLN A 50 -13.40 -5.02 8.04
N ASP A 51 -13.67 -5.55 9.22
CA ASP A 51 -12.86 -5.34 10.42
C ASP A 51 -11.45 -5.95 10.31
N ASP A 52 -11.23 -6.88 9.40
CA ASP A 52 -9.92 -7.49 9.10
C ASP A 52 -9.13 -6.69 8.05
N THR A 53 -9.68 -5.59 7.54
CA THR A 53 -9.04 -4.73 6.54
C THR A 53 -8.63 -3.41 7.17
N ARG A 54 -7.39 -2.99 6.93
CA ARG A 54 -6.89 -1.67 7.33
C ARG A 54 -6.28 -0.94 6.17
N MET A 55 -6.36 0.38 6.20
CA MET A 55 -5.86 1.23 5.13
C MET A 55 -4.93 2.30 5.69
N MET A 56 -3.79 2.49 5.02
CA MET A 56 -2.87 3.60 5.20
C MET A 56 -2.92 4.53 3.99
N PHE A 57 -2.80 5.80 4.24
CA PHE A 57 -2.83 6.87 3.24
C PHE A 57 -1.48 7.56 3.14
N GLN A 58 -1.28 8.34 2.08
CA GLN A 58 -0.12 9.19 1.90
C GLN A 58 0.07 10.18 3.08
N ASP A 59 -1.02 10.74 3.59
CA ASP A 59 -1.02 11.45 4.86
C ASP A 59 -1.33 10.46 5.99
N ALA A 60 -0.53 10.44 7.03
CA ALA A 60 -0.68 9.57 8.20
C ALA A 60 -2.02 9.73 8.94
N ARG A 61 -2.73 10.85 8.74
CA ARG A 61 -4.04 11.16 9.34
C ARG A 61 -4.06 10.91 10.84
N LEU A 62 -3.02 11.36 11.54
CA LEU A 62 -2.99 11.31 12.99
C LEU A 62 -3.87 12.42 13.55
N LEU A 63 -4.58 12.10 14.64
CA LEU A 63 -5.38 13.09 15.36
C LEU A 63 -4.44 14.00 16.17
N PRO A 64 -4.32 15.29 15.83
CA PRO A 64 -3.32 16.18 16.44
C PRO A 64 -3.58 16.45 17.93
N TRP A 65 -4.80 16.23 18.41
CA TRP A 65 -5.22 16.35 19.81
C TRP A 65 -5.13 15.07 20.63
N LYS A 66 -4.50 14.03 20.08
CA LYS A 66 -4.20 12.76 20.77
C LYS A 66 -2.71 12.51 20.77
N THR A 67 -2.21 11.90 21.85
CA THR A 67 -0.83 11.43 21.91
C THR A 67 -0.58 10.33 20.86
N VAL A 68 0.69 10.00 20.65
CA VAL A 68 1.10 8.91 19.73
C VAL A 68 0.44 7.60 20.11
N ILE A 69 0.50 7.20 21.38
CA ILE A 69 -0.11 5.95 21.85
C ILE A 69 -1.64 5.97 21.71
N ASP A 70 -2.29 7.09 21.97
CA ASP A 70 -3.76 7.21 21.82
C ASP A 70 -4.18 7.19 20.36
N ASN A 71 -3.32 7.64 19.43
CA ASN A 71 -3.53 7.48 17.99
C ASN A 71 -3.45 5.99 17.58
N VAL A 72 -2.49 5.24 18.10
CA VAL A 72 -2.34 3.81 17.82
C VAL A 72 -3.53 3.02 18.37
N GLY A 73 -3.97 3.32 19.59
CA GLY A 73 -5.10 2.66 20.25
C GLY A 73 -6.49 3.13 19.80
N LEU A 74 -6.56 3.96 18.77
CA LEU A 74 -7.83 4.54 18.30
C LEU A 74 -8.87 3.46 17.94
N GLY A 75 -10.05 3.56 18.56
CA GLY A 75 -11.16 2.60 18.35
C GLY A 75 -11.07 1.33 19.19
N LEU A 76 -9.97 1.08 19.89
CA LEU A 76 -9.85 -0.05 20.80
C LEU A 76 -10.53 0.22 22.15
N LYS A 77 -10.99 -0.85 22.78
CA LYS A 77 -11.63 -0.83 24.11
C LYS A 77 -10.86 -1.71 25.08
N GLY A 78 -11.04 -1.47 26.38
CA GLY A 78 -10.40 -2.27 27.44
C GLY A 78 -8.92 -1.96 27.61
N ALA A 79 -8.11 -2.96 27.94
CA ALA A 79 -6.69 -2.85 28.26
C ALA A 79 -5.82 -2.91 26.99
N TRP A 80 -5.89 -1.93 26.13
CA TRP A 80 -5.18 -1.88 24.85
C TRP A 80 -3.78 -1.23 24.92
N ARG A 81 -3.42 -0.56 26.02
CA ARG A 81 -2.19 0.24 26.10
C ARG A 81 -0.93 -0.57 25.91
N ASP A 82 -0.85 -1.76 26.47
CA ASP A 82 0.31 -2.64 26.32
C ASP A 82 0.47 -3.12 24.88
N ALA A 83 -0.64 -3.47 24.22
CA ALA A 83 -0.63 -3.81 22.81
C ALA A 83 -0.21 -2.63 21.93
N ALA A 84 -0.61 -1.40 22.28
CA ALA A 84 -0.19 -0.20 21.57
C ALA A 84 1.31 0.09 21.75
N LEU A 85 1.87 -0.13 22.95
CA LEU A 85 3.31 -0.02 23.19
C LEU A 85 4.09 -1.06 22.37
N GLN A 86 3.61 -2.31 22.31
CA GLN A 86 4.22 -3.35 21.47
C GLN A 86 4.17 -2.98 19.98
N ALA A 87 3.04 -2.46 19.51
CA ALA A 87 2.90 -1.99 18.13
C ALA A 87 3.84 -0.81 17.84
N LEU A 88 4.03 0.11 18.78
CA LEU A 88 5.00 1.19 18.66
C LEU A 88 6.45 0.67 18.70
N ALA A 89 6.76 -0.33 19.52
CA ALA A 89 8.06 -0.96 19.56
C ALA A 89 8.41 -1.62 18.22
N SER A 90 7.46 -2.30 17.57
CA SER A 90 7.67 -2.94 16.26
C SER A 90 8.01 -1.96 15.14
N VAL A 91 7.65 -0.68 15.29
CA VAL A 91 8.00 0.41 14.37
C VAL A 91 9.11 1.34 14.88
N GLY A 92 9.73 1.00 16.02
CA GLY A 92 10.85 1.75 16.61
C GLY A 92 10.45 3.07 17.26
N LEU A 93 9.22 3.21 17.77
CA LEU A 93 8.68 4.46 18.34
C LEU A 93 8.14 4.32 19.77
N GLU A 94 8.48 3.26 20.49
CA GLU A 94 8.02 3.05 21.87
C GLU A 94 8.35 4.24 22.78
N SER A 95 9.57 4.80 22.67
CA SER A 95 10.01 5.95 23.46
C SER A 95 9.24 7.25 23.16
N ARG A 96 8.51 7.30 22.05
CA ARG A 96 7.71 8.44 21.61
C ARG A 96 6.23 8.34 21.95
N ALA A 97 5.82 7.31 22.70
CA ALA A 97 4.42 6.98 22.98
C ALA A 97 3.59 8.15 23.56
N GLN A 98 4.20 8.95 24.43
CA GLN A 98 3.54 10.08 25.11
C GLN A 98 3.67 11.42 24.36
N GLU A 99 4.37 11.45 23.23
CA GLU A 99 4.51 12.66 22.43
C GLU A 99 3.25 12.96 21.60
N TRP A 100 3.20 14.17 21.06
CA TRP A 100 2.12 14.63 20.19
C TRP A 100 2.56 14.53 18.73
N PRO A 101 1.64 14.33 17.78
CA PRO A 101 1.98 14.24 16.36
C PRO A 101 2.81 15.42 15.84
N ALA A 102 2.63 16.62 16.40
CA ALA A 102 3.38 17.82 16.01
C ALA A 102 4.90 17.69 16.26
N ALA A 103 5.32 16.86 17.21
CA ALA A 103 6.73 16.63 17.54
C ALA A 103 7.40 15.59 16.62
N LEU A 104 6.65 14.92 15.73
CA LEU A 104 7.14 13.85 14.90
C LEU A 104 7.51 14.32 13.49
N SER A 105 8.57 13.74 12.92
CA SER A 105 8.87 13.83 11.49
C SER A 105 7.80 13.15 10.62
N GLY A 106 7.80 13.42 9.31
CA GLY A 106 6.88 12.76 8.37
C GLY A 106 7.00 11.24 8.40
N GLY A 107 8.22 10.70 8.41
CA GLY A 107 8.47 9.26 8.52
C GLY A 107 8.01 8.66 9.85
N GLN A 108 8.22 9.37 10.95
CA GLN A 108 7.72 8.93 12.26
C GLN A 108 6.18 8.92 12.29
N LYS A 109 5.51 9.91 11.71
CA LYS A 109 4.05 9.92 11.57
C LYS A 109 3.55 8.70 10.77
N GLN A 110 4.22 8.35 9.66
CA GLN A 110 3.88 7.15 8.88
C GLN A 110 4.11 5.86 9.66
N ARG A 111 5.18 5.76 10.45
CA ARG A 111 5.41 4.62 11.36
C ARG A 111 4.29 4.50 12.41
N VAL A 112 3.80 5.59 12.96
CA VAL A 112 2.63 5.58 13.88
C VAL A 112 1.38 5.11 13.17
N ALA A 113 1.13 5.56 11.93
CA ALA A 113 -0.01 5.10 11.13
C ALA A 113 0.08 3.59 10.83
N LEU A 114 1.28 3.07 10.57
CA LEU A 114 1.52 1.63 10.40
C LEU A 114 1.24 0.86 11.70
N ALA A 115 1.74 1.31 12.84
CA ALA A 115 1.45 0.71 14.15
C ALA A 115 -0.05 0.70 14.46
N ARG A 116 -0.77 1.81 14.16
CA ARG A 116 -2.23 1.91 14.28
C ARG A 116 -2.98 0.90 13.40
N ALA A 117 -2.47 0.64 12.20
CA ALA A 117 -3.06 -0.37 11.32
C ALA A 117 -2.80 -1.79 11.85
N LEU A 118 -1.58 -2.09 12.28
CA LEU A 118 -1.15 -3.43 12.66
C LEU A 118 -1.64 -3.90 14.04
N ILE A 119 -1.94 -2.99 14.98
CA ILE A 119 -2.48 -3.34 16.30
C ILE A 119 -3.79 -4.14 16.21
N HIS A 120 -4.54 -3.95 15.13
CA HIS A 120 -5.78 -4.69 14.84
C HIS A 120 -5.55 -6.06 14.22
N ARG A 121 -4.28 -6.46 13.96
CA ARG A 121 -3.90 -7.72 13.30
C ARG A 121 -4.68 -7.97 12.00
N PRO A 122 -4.61 -7.05 11.03
CA PRO A 122 -5.41 -7.15 9.82
C PRO A 122 -5.01 -8.37 8.99
N ARG A 123 -5.97 -8.94 8.26
CA ARG A 123 -5.70 -9.93 7.22
C ARG A 123 -5.36 -9.29 5.88
N LEU A 124 -5.83 -8.06 5.66
CA LEU A 124 -5.58 -7.26 4.47
C LEU A 124 -5.14 -5.84 4.85
N LEU A 125 -3.95 -5.45 4.42
CA LEU A 125 -3.42 -4.11 4.55
C LEU A 125 -3.41 -3.42 3.19
N LEU A 126 -4.13 -2.31 3.09
CA LEU A 126 -4.23 -1.46 1.91
C LEU A 126 -3.32 -0.24 2.09
N LEU A 127 -2.43 0.01 1.15
CA LEU A 127 -1.47 1.09 1.17
C LEU A 127 -1.70 2.02 -0.03
N ASP A 128 -2.17 3.24 0.22
CA ASP A 128 -2.45 4.26 -0.81
C ASP A 128 -1.33 5.29 -0.84
N GLU A 129 -0.35 5.08 -1.70
CA GLU A 129 0.85 5.93 -1.87
C GLU A 129 1.54 6.29 -0.53
N PRO A 130 1.76 5.33 0.40
CA PRO A 130 2.10 5.61 1.79
C PRO A 130 3.45 6.32 1.96
N LEU A 131 4.32 6.27 0.95
CA LEU A 131 5.69 6.76 0.99
C LEU A 131 5.91 8.01 0.12
N GLY A 132 4.89 8.48 -0.60
CA GLY A 132 5.01 9.55 -1.59
C GLY A 132 5.45 10.91 -1.04
N ALA A 133 5.22 11.18 0.25
CA ALA A 133 5.60 12.44 0.91
C ALA A 133 6.95 12.37 1.66
N LEU A 134 7.65 11.22 1.62
CA LEU A 134 8.90 11.01 2.35
C LEU A 134 10.13 11.32 1.49
N ASP A 135 11.19 11.81 2.14
CA ASP A 135 12.51 11.89 1.51
C ASP A 135 13.07 10.50 1.17
N ALA A 136 14.08 10.46 0.32
CA ALA A 136 14.59 9.20 -0.25
C ALA A 136 15.08 8.20 0.82
N LEU A 137 15.79 8.66 1.84
CA LEU A 137 16.35 7.78 2.86
C LEU A 137 15.24 7.23 3.78
N THR A 138 14.38 8.11 4.27
CA THR A 138 13.22 7.73 5.09
C THR A 138 12.28 6.78 4.33
N ARG A 139 12.15 6.97 3.02
CA ARG A 139 11.36 6.07 2.15
C ARG A 139 11.94 4.66 2.13
N LEU A 140 13.26 4.51 1.94
CA LEU A 140 13.93 3.21 1.97
C LEU A 140 13.75 2.51 3.32
N GLU A 141 13.94 3.22 4.42
CA GLU A 141 13.72 2.68 5.77
C GLU A 141 12.27 2.19 5.97
N MET A 142 11.29 2.94 5.46
CA MET A 142 9.89 2.54 5.54
C MET A 142 9.56 1.34 4.65
N GLN A 143 10.15 1.24 3.46
CA GLN A 143 10.01 0.06 2.60
C GLN A 143 10.50 -1.19 3.31
N GLU A 144 11.71 -1.14 3.88
CA GLU A 144 12.30 -2.26 4.63
C GLU A 144 11.43 -2.64 5.84
N LEU A 145 10.94 -1.65 6.60
CA LEU A 145 10.07 -1.87 7.75
C LEU A 145 8.76 -2.56 7.36
N ILE A 146 8.07 -2.05 6.34
CA ILE A 146 6.80 -2.64 5.87
C ILE A 146 7.02 -4.09 5.39
N VAL A 147 8.07 -4.34 4.62
CA VAL A 147 8.40 -5.68 4.13
C VAL A 147 8.74 -6.64 5.28
N SER A 148 9.53 -6.20 6.26
CA SER A 148 9.89 -7.04 7.41
C SER A 148 8.66 -7.42 8.25
N LEU A 149 7.78 -6.46 8.55
CA LEU A 149 6.54 -6.70 9.29
C LEU A 149 5.55 -7.59 8.50
N TRP A 150 5.48 -7.42 7.19
CA TRP A 150 4.71 -8.30 6.34
C TRP A 150 5.24 -9.74 6.37
N GLN A 151 6.55 -9.95 6.28
CA GLN A 151 7.18 -11.28 6.37
C GLN A 151 6.97 -11.93 7.74
N GLU A 152 6.99 -11.13 8.82
CA GLU A 152 6.78 -11.61 10.19
C GLU A 152 5.33 -12.03 10.44
N HIS A 153 4.37 -11.25 9.96
CA HIS A 153 2.96 -11.42 10.33
C HIS A 153 2.11 -12.11 9.25
N GLY A 154 2.56 -12.17 7.99
CA GLY A 154 1.91 -12.91 6.92
C GLY A 154 0.57 -12.36 6.42
N PHE A 155 0.25 -11.09 6.68
CA PHE A 155 -0.97 -10.47 6.14
C PHE A 155 -0.85 -10.24 4.63
N THR A 156 -1.98 -10.13 3.94
CA THR A 156 -2.02 -9.76 2.51
C THR A 156 -1.82 -8.25 2.38
N VAL A 157 -1.03 -7.80 1.40
CA VAL A 157 -0.81 -6.38 1.12
C VAL A 157 -1.23 -6.04 -0.29
N LEU A 158 -1.97 -4.93 -0.43
CA LEU A 158 -2.16 -4.25 -1.70
C LEU A 158 -1.59 -2.83 -1.59
N LEU A 159 -0.47 -2.61 -2.27
CA LEU A 159 0.20 -1.31 -2.37
C LEU A 159 -0.22 -0.62 -3.66
N VAL A 160 -0.78 0.57 -3.59
CA VAL A 160 -0.92 1.46 -4.74
C VAL A 160 0.21 2.48 -4.69
N THR A 161 0.95 2.58 -5.77
CA THR A 161 2.03 3.54 -5.93
C THR A 161 2.18 3.99 -7.39
N HIS A 162 2.70 5.16 -7.61
CA HIS A 162 3.13 5.63 -8.93
C HIS A 162 4.63 5.38 -9.18
N ASP A 163 5.36 4.92 -8.16
CA ASP A 163 6.78 4.61 -8.23
C ASP A 163 6.99 3.13 -8.55
N VAL A 164 7.44 2.85 -9.77
CA VAL A 164 7.69 1.48 -10.25
C VAL A 164 8.84 0.81 -9.49
N SER A 165 9.87 1.58 -9.12
CA SER A 165 11.00 1.09 -8.33
C SER A 165 10.53 0.59 -6.96
N GLU A 166 9.67 1.36 -6.29
CA GLU A 166 9.01 0.96 -5.04
C GLU A 166 8.22 -0.34 -5.20
N ALA A 167 7.39 -0.43 -6.25
CA ALA A 167 6.57 -1.60 -6.53
C ALA A 167 7.41 -2.88 -6.69
N VAL A 168 8.47 -2.83 -7.50
CA VAL A 168 9.36 -3.97 -7.77
C VAL A 168 10.21 -4.33 -6.54
N ALA A 169 10.63 -3.33 -5.76
CA ALA A 169 11.43 -3.58 -4.56
C ALA A 169 10.61 -4.30 -3.46
N MET A 170 9.33 -3.93 -3.27
CA MET A 170 8.51 -4.40 -2.16
C MET A 170 7.63 -5.61 -2.48
N ALA A 171 7.03 -5.68 -3.67
CA ALA A 171 5.97 -6.64 -3.96
C ALA A 171 6.46 -7.97 -4.54
N ASP A 172 5.68 -9.05 -4.35
CA ASP A 172 5.87 -10.31 -5.04
C ASP A 172 5.24 -10.32 -6.43
N ARG A 173 4.30 -9.39 -6.67
CA ARG A 173 3.55 -9.28 -7.91
C ARG A 173 3.22 -7.81 -8.19
N VAL A 174 3.45 -7.38 -9.42
CA VAL A 174 3.16 -6.02 -9.88
C VAL A 174 2.06 -6.06 -10.93
N LEU A 175 1.00 -5.31 -10.68
CA LEU A 175 -0.13 -5.14 -11.58
C LEU A 175 -0.12 -3.73 -12.17
N LEU A 176 -0.28 -3.62 -13.47
CA LEU A 176 -0.57 -2.36 -14.13
C LEU A 176 -2.08 -2.25 -14.36
N ILE A 177 -2.72 -1.25 -13.76
CA ILE A 177 -4.14 -0.99 -13.97
C ILE A 177 -4.29 0.23 -14.88
N GLU A 178 -4.98 0.02 -16.00
CA GLU A 178 -5.29 1.02 -17.01
C GLU A 178 -6.73 0.85 -17.48
N GLU A 179 -7.48 1.93 -17.66
CA GLU A 179 -8.87 1.90 -18.13
C GLU A 179 -9.74 0.85 -17.39
N LYS A 180 -9.53 0.69 -16.10
CA LYS A 180 -10.22 -0.29 -15.22
C LYS A 180 -9.94 -1.77 -15.61
N LYS A 181 -8.85 -2.04 -16.32
CA LYS A 181 -8.40 -3.38 -16.71
C LYS A 181 -6.99 -3.64 -16.23
N ILE A 182 -6.61 -4.92 -16.10
CA ILE A 182 -5.22 -5.32 -15.87
C ILE A 182 -4.50 -5.30 -17.21
N GLY A 183 -3.57 -4.36 -17.38
CA GLY A 183 -2.73 -4.22 -18.56
C GLY A 183 -1.44 -5.03 -18.50
N LEU A 184 -0.93 -5.26 -17.28
CA LEU A 184 0.22 -6.11 -16.98
C LEU A 184 -0.01 -6.82 -15.65
N ASP A 185 0.43 -8.06 -15.59
CA ASP A 185 0.46 -8.91 -14.40
C ASP A 185 1.80 -9.62 -14.37
N LEU A 186 2.71 -9.15 -13.51
CA LEU A 186 4.10 -9.56 -13.47
C LEU A 186 4.46 -10.13 -12.09
N SER A 187 5.00 -11.34 -12.04
CA SER A 187 5.61 -11.92 -10.84
C SER A 187 7.02 -11.40 -10.66
N VAL A 188 7.38 -11.05 -9.43
CA VAL A 188 8.72 -10.58 -9.06
C VAL A 188 9.48 -11.72 -8.38
N ASP A 189 10.09 -12.60 -9.19
CA ASP A 189 10.81 -13.81 -8.73
C ASP A 189 12.25 -13.48 -8.31
N ILE A 190 12.41 -12.44 -7.50
CA ILE A 190 13.70 -12.04 -6.93
C ILE A 190 13.64 -12.29 -5.42
N PRO A 191 14.57 -13.10 -4.87
CA PRO A 191 14.60 -13.37 -3.43
C PRO A 191 14.89 -12.11 -2.62
N ARG A 192 14.35 -12.06 -1.39
CA ARG A 192 14.63 -11.00 -0.43
C ARG A 192 15.85 -11.36 0.44
N PRO A 193 16.62 -10.39 0.94
CA PRO A 193 16.44 -8.94 0.76
C PRO A 193 16.80 -8.47 -0.65
N ARG A 194 15.96 -7.63 -1.23
CA ARG A 194 16.18 -7.03 -2.54
C ARG A 194 16.99 -5.74 -2.38
N ARG A 195 18.18 -5.72 -2.94
CA ARG A 195 19.03 -4.52 -2.88
C ARG A 195 18.69 -3.58 -4.03
N THR A 196 18.31 -2.36 -3.68
CA THR A 196 18.13 -1.26 -4.65
C THR A 196 19.38 -1.14 -5.53
N GLY A 197 19.18 -1.03 -6.85
CA GLY A 197 20.28 -0.95 -7.83
C GLY A 197 20.83 -2.30 -8.28
N SER A 198 20.26 -3.44 -7.86
CA SER A 198 20.64 -4.73 -8.46
C SER A 198 20.17 -4.82 -9.92
N ALA A 199 20.99 -5.46 -10.80
CA ALA A 199 20.69 -5.57 -12.22
C ALA A 199 19.31 -6.18 -12.50
N LYS A 200 18.95 -7.24 -11.77
CA LYS A 200 17.63 -7.90 -11.91
C LYS A 200 16.45 -7.00 -11.56
N LEU A 201 16.56 -6.17 -10.50
CA LEU A 201 15.52 -5.19 -10.16
C LEU A 201 15.41 -4.13 -11.25
N ALA A 202 16.54 -3.63 -11.75
CA ALA A 202 16.57 -2.64 -12.82
C ALA A 202 15.95 -3.16 -14.12
N GLU A 203 16.18 -4.43 -14.48
CA GLU A 203 15.55 -5.08 -15.64
C GLU A 203 14.03 -5.16 -15.50
N LEU A 204 13.51 -5.60 -14.34
CA LEU A 204 12.07 -5.66 -14.09
C LEU A 204 11.43 -4.26 -14.04
N GLU A 205 12.11 -3.31 -13.42
CA GLU A 205 11.70 -1.90 -13.39
C GLU A 205 11.57 -1.34 -14.82
N ALA A 206 12.57 -1.59 -15.67
CA ALA A 206 12.57 -1.18 -17.07
C ALA A 206 11.43 -1.85 -17.86
N GLU A 207 11.14 -3.14 -17.61
CA GLU A 207 10.02 -3.84 -18.25
C GLU A 207 8.68 -3.22 -17.89
N VAL A 208 8.44 -2.95 -16.61
CA VAL A 208 7.19 -2.31 -16.14
C VAL A 208 7.07 -0.90 -16.70
N LEU A 209 8.16 -0.10 -16.66
CA LEU A 209 8.17 1.25 -17.20
C LEU A 209 7.90 1.27 -18.71
N ASP A 210 8.52 0.38 -19.47
CA ASP A 210 8.30 0.27 -20.92
C ASP A 210 6.82 -0.01 -21.25
N ARG A 211 6.16 -0.86 -20.47
CA ARG A 211 4.73 -1.14 -20.60
C ARG A 211 3.87 0.08 -20.28
N VAL A 212 4.19 0.79 -19.19
CA VAL A 212 3.49 2.03 -18.80
C VAL A 212 3.65 3.12 -19.87
N MET A 213 4.83 3.23 -20.50
CA MET A 213 5.14 4.26 -21.49
C MET A 213 4.59 3.95 -22.88
N LYS A 214 4.74 2.73 -23.40
CA LYS A 214 4.29 2.34 -24.74
C LYS A 214 2.80 2.54 -24.97
N ARG A 215 1.98 2.29 -23.98
CA ARG A 215 0.53 2.55 -24.10
C ARG A 215 0.17 4.03 -24.03
N GLY A 216 1.04 4.86 -23.43
CA GLY A 216 0.85 6.31 -23.42
C GLY A 216 1.03 6.97 -24.80
N ASP A 217 1.81 6.36 -25.66
CA ASP A 217 2.03 6.88 -27.03
C ASP A 217 0.90 6.49 -28.00
N SER A 218 0.26 5.34 -27.78
CA SER A 218 -0.92 4.94 -28.59
C SER A 218 -2.16 5.80 -28.33
N GLU A 219 -2.29 6.45 -27.18
CA GLU A 219 -3.35 7.42 -26.87
C GLU A 219 -3.06 8.83 -27.39
N ARG A 220 -1.78 9.14 -27.69
CA ARG A 220 -1.35 10.44 -28.21
C ARG A 220 -1.32 10.53 -29.74
N ALA A 221 -1.72 9.48 -30.47
CA ALA A 221 -1.86 9.55 -31.91
C ALA A 221 -2.86 10.68 -32.25
N PRO A 222 -2.45 11.73 -33.01
CA PRO A 222 -3.32 12.86 -33.28
C PRO A 222 -4.52 12.35 -34.09
N ARG A 223 -5.74 12.66 -33.63
CA ARG A 223 -6.92 12.63 -34.51
C ARG A 223 -6.63 13.63 -35.62
N LEU A 224 -6.14 13.15 -36.73
CA LEU A 224 -6.03 13.92 -37.94
C LEU A 224 -7.44 14.44 -38.25
N PHE A 225 -7.59 15.76 -38.20
CA PHE A 225 -8.76 16.45 -38.62
C PHE A 225 -9.00 16.09 -40.10
N SER A 226 -9.98 15.25 -40.38
CA SER A 226 -10.56 15.12 -41.70
C SER A 226 -11.50 16.29 -41.88
N HIS A 227 -11.01 17.36 -42.48
CA HIS A 227 -11.84 18.34 -43.15
C HIS A 227 -12.16 17.77 -44.53
N GLY A 228 -13.39 17.50 -44.74
CA GLY A 228 -14.03 17.22 -46.00
C GLY A 228 -15.45 17.77 -45.94
#